data_fbd8762be071b9ab7f39f3b8f33c3be8
#
_entry.id   fbd8762be071b9ab7f39f3b8f33c3be8
#
_cell.length_a   1.000
_cell.length_b   1.000
_cell.length_c   1.000
_cell.angle_alpha   90.00
_cell.angle_beta   90.00
_cell.angle_gamma   90.00
#
_symmetry.space_group_name_H-M   'P 1'
#
loop_
_entity.id
_entity.type
_entity.pdbx_description
1 polymer ?
#
loop_
_entity_poly.entity_id
_entity_poly.type
_entity_poly.pdbx_seq_one_letter_code
_entity_poly.pdbx_strand_id
1 'polypeptide(L)'
;MMKYIIATHGNLADALKSTMEMIVGQHPEIQALGLQPDMSVDDYRERLVDCIGNDQTLVFLDIVGGTPFNSLIQELKSEQVSFIAGTNLGMLLEIVLNTEIKDLKDACAFAKEK
;
A
#
# COMPACT_ATOMS: atom_id res chain seq x y z
N MET A 1 3.29 -10.16 -11.53
CA MET A 1 3.58 -8.72 -11.31
C MET A 1 3.15 -8.34 -9.90
N MET A 2 3.97 -7.57 -9.21
CA MET A 2 3.64 -7.15 -7.85
C MET A 2 2.70 -5.95 -7.85
N LYS A 3 1.75 -5.97 -6.93
CA LYS A 3 0.77 -4.91 -6.75
C LYS A 3 1.16 -4.02 -5.56
N TYR A 4 0.90 -2.74 -5.67
CA TYR A 4 1.11 -1.80 -4.59
C TYR A 4 -0.23 -1.18 -4.19
N ILE A 5 -0.49 -1.13 -2.88
CA ILE A 5 -1.68 -0.49 -2.33
C ILE A 5 -1.24 0.54 -1.30
N ILE A 6 -1.76 1.76 -1.41
CA ILE A 6 -1.55 2.80 -0.41
C ILE A 6 -2.82 2.85 0.42
N ALA A 7 -2.74 2.42 1.68
CA ALA A 7 -3.90 2.30 2.57
C ALA A 7 -3.72 3.21 3.78
N THR A 8 -4.51 4.27 3.83
CA THR A 8 -4.37 5.31 4.86
C THR A 8 -5.72 5.76 5.38
N HIS A 9 -5.66 6.59 6.43
CA HIS A 9 -6.83 7.35 6.87
C HIS A 9 -7.07 8.52 5.92
N GLY A 10 -8.34 8.90 5.74
CA GLY A 10 -8.73 10.08 5.01
C GLY A 10 -8.25 10.09 3.55
N ASN A 11 -7.86 11.25 3.08
CA ASN A 11 -7.48 11.47 1.68
C ASN A 11 -5.99 11.32 1.43
N LEU A 12 -5.22 10.89 2.41
CA LEU A 12 -3.77 10.82 2.26
C LEU A 12 -3.35 9.85 1.16
N ALA A 13 -3.99 8.68 1.08
CA ALA A 13 -3.65 7.69 0.05
C ALA A 13 -3.83 8.27 -1.35
N ASP A 14 -4.96 8.91 -1.60
CA ASP A 14 -5.25 9.52 -2.90
C ASP A 14 -4.27 10.65 -3.20
N ALA A 15 -3.95 11.46 -2.19
CA ALA A 15 -3.00 12.56 -2.36
C ALA A 15 -1.59 12.05 -2.67
N LEU A 16 -1.15 11.00 -1.98
CA LEU A 16 0.17 10.41 -2.25
C LEU A 16 0.25 9.86 -3.67
N LYS A 17 -0.76 9.13 -4.10
CA LYS A 17 -0.80 8.59 -5.46
C LYS A 17 -0.82 9.70 -6.50
N SER A 18 -1.68 10.68 -6.32
CA SER A 18 -1.83 11.80 -7.23
C SER A 18 -0.52 12.58 -7.35
N THR A 19 0.12 12.87 -6.22
CA THR A 19 1.38 13.61 -6.20
C THR A 19 2.50 12.82 -6.86
N MET A 20 2.57 11.53 -6.58
CA MET A 20 3.56 10.67 -7.20
C MET A 20 3.40 10.65 -8.72
N GLU A 21 2.16 10.58 -9.20
CA GLU A 21 1.88 10.56 -10.64
C GLU A 21 2.21 11.88 -11.33
N MET A 22 2.17 13.00 -10.61
CA MET A 22 2.64 14.26 -11.13
C MET A 22 4.15 14.25 -11.43
N ILE A 23 4.90 13.46 -10.66
CA ILE A 23 6.35 13.41 -10.77
C ILE A 23 6.81 12.39 -11.80
N VAL A 24 6.21 11.19 -11.78
CA VAL A 24 6.71 10.04 -12.54
C VAL A 24 5.70 9.49 -13.55
N GLY A 25 4.55 10.11 -13.69
CA GLY A 25 3.51 9.64 -14.60
C GLY A 25 2.62 8.58 -13.97
N GLN A 26 1.69 8.07 -14.75
CA GLN A 26 0.70 7.13 -14.26
C GLN A 26 1.30 5.76 -13.97
N HIS A 27 0.85 5.18 -12.87
CA HIS A 27 1.24 3.84 -12.44
C HIS A 27 -0.01 3.06 -12.03
N PRO A 28 -0.72 2.43 -13.01
CA PRO A 28 -1.98 1.75 -12.71
C PRO A 28 -1.84 0.55 -11.77
N GLU A 29 -0.63 0.02 -11.59
CA GLU A 29 -0.38 -1.04 -10.62
C GLU A 29 -0.49 -0.56 -9.18
N ILE A 30 -0.56 0.74 -8.95
CA ILE A 30 -0.67 1.33 -7.62
C ILE A 30 -2.12 1.73 -7.39
N GLN A 31 -2.71 1.26 -6.31
CA GLN A 31 -4.06 1.60 -5.92
C GLN A 31 -4.06 2.35 -4.60
N ALA A 32 -4.91 3.36 -4.50
CA ALA A 32 -5.05 4.16 -3.29
C ALA A 32 -6.37 3.82 -2.62
N LEU A 33 -6.33 3.57 -1.32
CA LEU A 33 -7.52 3.21 -0.54
C LEU A 33 -7.52 3.98 0.77
N GLY A 34 -8.22 5.11 0.79
CA GLY A 34 -8.34 5.97 1.95
C GLY A 34 -9.61 5.67 2.74
N LEU A 35 -9.47 5.51 4.06
CA LEU A 35 -10.62 5.32 4.94
C LEU A 35 -11.31 6.66 5.14
N GLN A 36 -12.53 6.78 4.66
CA GLN A 36 -13.32 7.99 4.81
C GLN A 36 -14.10 7.99 6.13
N PRO A 37 -14.45 9.17 6.69
CA PRO A 37 -15.14 9.23 7.98
C PRO A 37 -16.46 8.48 8.03
N ASP A 38 -17.17 8.40 6.90
CA ASP A 38 -18.47 7.74 6.81
C ASP A 38 -18.40 6.29 6.40
N MET A 39 -17.20 5.76 6.19
CA MET A 39 -17.00 4.38 5.75
C MET A 39 -16.94 3.45 6.95
N SER A 40 -17.66 2.32 6.91
CA SER A 40 -17.57 1.34 7.98
C SER A 40 -16.26 0.55 7.90
N VAL A 41 -15.85 0.00 9.06
CA VAL A 41 -14.66 -0.84 9.12
C VAL A 41 -14.81 -2.06 8.21
N ASP A 42 -15.98 -2.68 8.21
CA ASP A 42 -16.23 -3.86 7.39
C ASP A 42 -16.15 -3.55 5.90
N ASP A 43 -16.70 -2.42 5.48
CA ASP A 43 -16.63 -1.99 4.08
C ASP A 43 -15.19 -1.72 3.66
N TYR A 44 -14.42 -1.08 4.51
CA TYR A 44 -13.02 -0.78 4.22
C TYR A 44 -12.23 -2.08 4.06
N ARG A 45 -12.42 -2.99 4.99
CA ARG A 45 -11.73 -4.29 4.96
C ARG A 45 -12.07 -5.06 3.69
N GLU A 46 -13.34 -5.09 3.32
CA GLU A 46 -13.78 -5.78 2.11
C GLU A 46 -13.11 -5.21 0.88
N ARG A 47 -13.03 -3.88 0.77
CA ARG A 47 -12.35 -3.23 -0.35
C ARG A 47 -10.87 -3.56 -0.38
N LEU A 48 -10.22 -3.59 0.79
CA LEU A 48 -8.80 -3.91 0.86
C LEU A 48 -8.55 -5.34 0.41
N VAL A 49 -9.34 -6.29 0.88
CA VAL A 49 -9.22 -7.69 0.51
C VAL A 49 -9.43 -7.87 -0.99
N ASP A 50 -10.44 -7.21 -1.55
CA ASP A 50 -10.71 -7.27 -2.98
C ASP A 50 -9.55 -6.69 -3.80
N CYS A 51 -8.96 -5.60 -3.33
CA CYS A 51 -7.81 -5.00 -4.01
C CYS A 51 -6.60 -5.91 -4.01
N ILE A 52 -6.36 -6.62 -2.91
CA ILE A 52 -5.23 -7.55 -2.82
C ILE A 52 -5.41 -8.73 -3.76
N GLY A 53 -6.60 -9.33 -3.75
CA GLY A 53 -6.87 -10.50 -4.56
C GLY A 53 -5.90 -11.62 -4.27
N ASN A 54 -5.31 -12.20 -5.32
CA ASN A 54 -4.35 -13.29 -5.20
C ASN A 54 -2.94 -12.89 -5.61
N ASP A 55 -2.70 -11.60 -5.81
CA ASP A 55 -1.40 -11.10 -6.27
C ASP A 55 -0.46 -10.85 -5.11
N GLN A 56 0.84 -10.92 -5.39
CA GLN A 56 1.83 -10.41 -4.44
C GLN A 56 1.56 -8.93 -4.25
N THR A 57 1.41 -8.51 -2.99
CA THR A 57 0.98 -7.16 -2.67
C THR A 57 1.82 -6.56 -1.55
N LEU A 58 2.36 -5.36 -1.79
CA LEU A 58 2.98 -4.56 -0.75
C LEU A 58 2.03 -3.41 -0.41
N VAL A 59 1.65 -3.32 0.86
CA VAL A 59 0.72 -2.31 1.33
C VAL A 59 1.48 -1.22 2.08
N PHE A 60 1.32 0.01 1.64
CA PHE A 60 1.92 1.18 2.29
C PHE A 60 0.87 1.77 3.24
N LEU A 61 1.18 1.76 4.53
CA LEU A 61 0.28 2.28 5.57
C LEU A 61 0.81 3.60 6.11
N ASP A 62 -0.10 4.45 6.57
CA ASP A 62 0.29 5.70 7.24
C ASP A 62 0.83 5.43 8.64
N ILE A 63 0.13 4.59 9.43
CA ILE A 63 0.54 4.26 10.80
C ILE A 63 0.27 2.79 11.11
N VAL A 64 0.96 2.26 12.10
CA VAL A 64 0.65 0.97 12.70
C VAL A 64 -0.51 1.18 13.68
N GLY A 65 -1.46 0.27 13.69
CA GLY A 65 -2.71 0.44 14.43
C GLY A 65 -3.71 1.22 13.59
N GLY A 66 -4.92 1.37 14.08
CA GLY A 66 -5.98 2.02 13.30
C GLY A 66 -6.59 1.08 12.27
N THR A 67 -7.67 1.53 11.64
CA THR A 67 -8.47 0.68 10.77
C THR A 67 -7.74 0.14 9.55
N PRO A 68 -6.96 0.94 8.79
CA PRO A 68 -6.24 0.38 7.65
C PRO A 68 -5.31 -0.76 8.03
N PHE A 69 -4.51 -0.58 9.10
CA PHE A 69 -3.62 -1.63 9.58
C PHE A 69 -4.40 -2.85 10.06
N ASN A 70 -5.40 -2.61 10.91
CA ASN A 70 -6.17 -3.70 11.51
C ASN A 70 -6.93 -4.52 10.45
N SER A 71 -7.38 -3.86 9.39
CA SER A 71 -8.03 -4.53 8.27
C SER A 71 -7.09 -5.44 7.50
N LEU A 72 -5.80 -5.16 7.56
CA LEU A 72 -4.77 -5.91 6.82
C LEU A 72 -4.30 -7.17 7.57
N ILE A 73 -4.46 -7.21 8.91
CA ILE A 73 -3.83 -8.23 9.75
C ILE A 73 -4.11 -9.66 9.27
N GLN A 74 -5.34 -9.97 8.89
CA GLN A 74 -5.69 -11.32 8.44
C GLN A 74 -4.95 -11.70 7.15
N GLU A 75 -4.72 -10.73 6.28
CA GLU A 75 -4.06 -10.95 4.99
C GLU A 75 -2.56 -11.16 5.14
N LEU A 76 -1.98 -10.71 6.25
CA LEU A 76 -0.55 -10.89 6.50
C LEU A 76 -0.17 -12.33 6.81
N LYS A 77 -1.15 -13.20 7.03
CA LYS A 77 -0.90 -14.63 7.21
C LYS A 77 -0.44 -15.28 5.89
N SER A 78 -0.76 -14.67 4.78
CA SER A 78 -0.30 -15.11 3.46
C SER A 78 1.11 -14.58 3.20
N GLU A 79 1.96 -15.40 2.60
CA GLU A 79 3.29 -14.97 2.17
C GLU A 79 3.23 -14.00 0.99
N GLN A 80 2.04 -13.83 0.40
CA GLN A 80 1.84 -12.94 -0.74
C GLN A 80 1.64 -11.49 -0.35
N VAL A 81 1.49 -11.19 0.94
CA VAL A 81 1.15 -9.84 1.42
C VAL A 81 2.12 -9.39 2.49
N SER A 82 2.61 -8.17 2.37
CA SER A 82 3.43 -7.54 3.40
C SER A 82 3.10 -6.04 3.46
N PHE A 83 3.66 -5.32 4.43
CA PHE A 83 3.36 -3.91 4.60
C PHE A 83 4.58 -3.09 5.03
N ILE A 84 4.48 -1.79 4.80
CA ILE A 84 5.42 -0.79 5.31
C ILE A 84 4.55 0.30 5.95
N ALA A 85 4.87 0.67 7.19
CA ALA A 85 4.16 1.74 7.88
C ALA A 85 4.99 3.03 7.89
N GLY A 86 4.33 4.16 8.17
CA GLY A 86 4.99 5.45 8.16
C GLY A 86 5.33 5.93 6.75
N THR A 87 4.45 5.64 5.81
CA THR A 87 4.69 5.91 4.39
C THR A 87 4.79 7.41 4.12
N ASN A 88 5.76 7.76 3.29
CA ASN A 88 5.91 9.11 2.77
C ASN A 88 6.23 9.06 1.28
N LEU A 89 6.14 10.21 0.63
CA LEU A 89 6.30 10.28 -0.82
C LEU A 89 7.67 9.79 -1.29
N GLY A 90 8.74 10.17 -0.59
CA GLY A 90 10.09 9.74 -0.95
C GLY A 90 10.24 8.22 -0.93
N MET A 91 9.73 7.58 0.11
CA MET A 91 9.75 6.13 0.23
C MET A 91 9.00 5.45 -0.92
N LEU A 92 7.81 5.97 -1.25
CA LEU A 92 7.03 5.43 -2.35
C LEU A 92 7.80 5.50 -3.67
N LEU A 93 8.38 6.65 -3.95
CA LEU A 93 9.14 6.85 -5.18
C LEU A 93 10.33 5.90 -5.26
N GLU A 94 11.07 5.76 -4.16
CA GLU A 94 12.25 4.88 -4.15
C GLU A 94 11.88 3.43 -4.43
N ILE A 95 10.80 2.94 -3.83
CA ILE A 95 10.42 1.54 -3.98
C ILE A 95 9.78 1.27 -5.33
N VAL A 96 8.83 2.12 -5.73
CA VAL A 96 8.08 1.89 -6.97
C VAL A 96 8.97 2.04 -8.21
N LEU A 97 9.92 2.97 -8.18
CA LEU A 97 10.80 3.21 -9.32
C LEU A 97 12.03 2.30 -9.36
N ASN A 98 12.25 1.50 -8.34
CA ASN A 98 13.44 0.64 -8.29
C ASN A 98 13.26 -0.57 -9.18
N THR A 99 14.01 -0.60 -10.29
CA THR A 99 13.91 -1.67 -11.28
C THR A 99 14.47 -3.00 -10.78
N GLU A 100 15.21 -3.00 -9.67
CA GLU A 100 15.73 -4.21 -9.06
C GLU A 100 14.69 -4.92 -8.19
N ILE A 101 13.61 -4.23 -7.82
CA ILE A 101 12.52 -4.81 -7.05
C ILE A 101 11.56 -5.50 -8.01
N LYS A 102 11.57 -6.84 -7.98
CA LYS A 102 10.76 -7.65 -8.89
C LYS A 102 9.64 -8.39 -8.18
N ASP A 103 9.76 -8.58 -6.88
CA ASP A 103 8.76 -9.30 -6.09
C ASP A 103 8.71 -8.74 -4.67
N LEU A 104 7.79 -9.30 -3.88
CA LEU A 104 7.55 -8.84 -2.53
C LEU A 104 8.78 -8.99 -1.62
N LYS A 105 9.54 -10.05 -1.79
CA LYS A 105 10.74 -10.30 -0.99
C LYS A 105 11.78 -9.19 -1.23
N ASP A 106 12.01 -8.84 -2.49
CA ASP A 106 12.92 -7.76 -2.86
C ASP A 106 12.48 -6.43 -2.25
N ALA A 107 11.17 -6.13 -2.31
CA ALA A 107 10.63 -4.89 -1.79
C ALA A 107 10.82 -4.80 -0.28
N CYS A 108 10.58 -5.88 0.45
CA CYS A 108 10.74 -5.91 1.89
C CYS A 108 12.21 -5.75 2.29
N ALA A 109 13.11 -6.40 1.58
CA ALA A 109 14.54 -6.29 1.84
C ALA A 109 15.02 -4.85 1.62
N PHE A 110 14.59 -4.22 0.53
CA PHE A 110 14.92 -2.84 0.23
C PHE A 110 14.40 -1.88 1.32
N ALA A 111 13.16 -2.07 1.74
CA ALA A 111 12.55 -1.21 2.74
C ALA A 111 13.28 -1.25 4.08
N LYS A 112 13.83 -2.40 4.45
CA LYS A 112 14.57 -2.54 5.70
C LYS A 112 15.86 -1.72 5.73
N GLU A 113 16.41 -1.40 4.57
CA GLU A 113 17.63 -0.60 4.46
C GLU A 113 17.35 0.90 4.59
N LYS A 114 16.07 1.29 4.57
CA LYS A 114 15.64 2.69 4.64
C LYS A 114 14.99 2.99 5.99
#